data_a1be2301df359e42af77a76e15a855bb
#
_entry.id   a1be2301df359e42af77a76e15a855bb
#
_cell.length_a   1.000
_cell.length_b   1.000
_cell.length_c   1.000
_cell.angle_alpha   90.00
_cell.angle_beta   90.00
_cell.angle_gamma   90.00
#
_symmetry.space_group_name_H-M   'P 1'
#
loop_
_entity.id
_entity.type
_entity.pdbx_description
1 polymer ?
#
loop_
_entity_poly.entity_id
_entity_poly.type
_entity_poly.pdbx_seq_one_letter_code
_entity_poly.pdbx_strand_id
1 'polypeptide(L)'
;MKSGLVALVGRPNAGKSTLLNYLVGQKLAIVSDKPQTTRNRIVGVKQVVRPSGHQAIGPSGDQAIGPSGQEEPIGQIVFVDTPGIHKPLHRLNVRMVDAAIDTFGEVDVIAVVIDASEESGGGDRFLLDLVARSKTPRVLVLNKVDLIQKQVLLPRLVEFEKEGFADLVPISAKTGENVDRLEQVLLSHLPDGDPLYPDDYLTDQPERFFVAELIREQVLQQTRDELPFSTAVVVDKFEEQDAKGMMRFYCTILVERETQKPILVGKAGSMIKAIGTAARKELEKFFDARVFLDLHVKVREGWREDERMLDSLGLPSKKRR
;
A
#
# COMPACT_ATOMS: atom_id res chain seq x y z
N MET A 1 14.83 -19.34 -9.66
CA MET A 1 13.60 -19.19 -8.88
C MET A 1 12.67 -18.22 -9.59
N LYS A 2 11.40 -18.11 -9.17
CA LYS A 2 10.49 -17.07 -9.69
C LYS A 2 10.77 -15.74 -9.01
N SER A 3 11.01 -14.66 -9.78
CA SER A 3 11.27 -13.33 -9.21
C SER A 3 10.74 -12.23 -10.13
N GLY A 4 10.04 -11.23 -9.57
CA GLY A 4 9.51 -10.14 -10.36
C GLY A 4 8.64 -9.16 -9.58
N LEU A 5 8.11 -8.17 -10.29
CA LEU A 5 7.33 -7.06 -9.76
C LEU A 5 5.83 -7.27 -9.99
N VAL A 6 5.03 -7.02 -8.95
CA VAL A 6 3.56 -7.08 -8.99
C VAL A 6 2.98 -5.74 -8.56
N ALA A 7 2.26 -5.04 -9.44
CA ALA A 7 1.53 -3.83 -9.08
C ALA A 7 0.17 -4.17 -8.44
N LEU A 8 -0.09 -3.63 -7.27
CA LEU A 8 -1.42 -3.64 -6.66
C LEU A 8 -2.19 -2.40 -7.12
N VAL A 9 -3.19 -2.60 -7.95
CA VAL A 9 -3.95 -1.53 -8.61
C VAL A 9 -5.42 -1.66 -8.28
N GLY A 10 -6.12 -0.57 -8.02
CA GLY A 10 -7.52 -0.62 -7.64
C GLY A 10 -8.05 0.75 -7.23
N ARG A 11 -9.35 0.85 -7.05
CA ARG A 11 -9.99 2.07 -6.53
C ARG A 11 -9.49 2.39 -5.11
N PRO A 12 -9.68 3.63 -4.64
CA PRO A 12 -9.53 3.93 -3.21
C PRO A 12 -10.37 2.96 -2.37
N ASN A 13 -9.87 2.56 -1.23
CA ASN A 13 -10.53 1.65 -0.27
C ASN A 13 -10.80 0.21 -0.75
N ALA A 14 -10.34 -0.21 -1.92
CA ALA A 14 -10.44 -1.60 -2.37
C ALA A 14 -9.61 -2.59 -1.51
N GLY A 15 -8.75 -2.08 -0.60
CA GLY A 15 -7.95 -2.88 0.33
C GLY A 15 -6.53 -3.22 -0.14
N LYS A 16 -5.99 -2.50 -1.12
CA LYS A 16 -4.61 -2.69 -1.63
C LYS A 16 -3.53 -2.63 -0.54
N SER A 17 -3.54 -1.56 0.25
CA SER A 17 -2.56 -1.36 1.34
C SER A 17 -2.73 -2.39 2.46
N THR A 18 -3.96 -2.83 2.74
CA THR A 18 -4.22 -3.93 3.67
C THR A 18 -3.62 -5.24 3.15
N LEU A 19 -3.81 -5.51 1.85
CA LEU A 19 -3.25 -6.68 1.18
C LEU A 19 -1.71 -6.64 1.17
N LEU A 20 -1.09 -5.49 0.84
CA LEU A 20 0.35 -5.32 0.91
C LEU A 20 0.89 -5.67 2.30
N ASN A 21 0.32 -5.05 3.35
CA ASN A 21 0.75 -5.27 4.73
C ASN A 21 0.61 -6.75 5.13
N TYR A 22 -0.47 -7.40 4.71
CA TYR A 22 -0.69 -8.83 4.98
C TYR A 22 0.36 -9.70 4.29
N LEU A 23 0.58 -9.48 2.98
CA LEU A 23 1.53 -10.25 2.17
C LEU A 23 2.97 -10.12 2.68
N VAL A 24 3.39 -8.90 3.03
CA VAL A 24 4.75 -8.65 3.54
C VAL A 24 4.91 -9.05 5.01
N GLY A 25 3.80 -9.16 5.76
CA GLY A 25 3.82 -9.47 7.20
C GLY A 25 4.21 -8.30 8.10
N GLN A 26 4.32 -7.09 7.52
CA GLN A 26 4.65 -5.85 8.24
C GLN A 26 3.82 -4.67 7.75
N LYS A 27 3.65 -3.66 8.61
CA LYS A 27 2.93 -2.42 8.28
C LYS A 27 3.81 -1.47 7.48
N LEU A 28 3.80 -1.61 6.15
CA LEU A 28 4.49 -0.71 5.22
C LEU A 28 3.59 0.43 4.72
N ALA A 29 2.30 0.18 4.58
CA ALA A 29 1.33 1.15 4.13
C ALA A 29 0.32 1.47 5.22
N ILE A 30 -0.08 2.73 5.32
CA ILE A 30 -1.15 3.12 6.24
C ILE A 30 -2.50 2.64 5.73
N VAL A 31 -3.40 2.34 6.65
CA VAL A 31 -4.73 1.83 6.35
C VAL A 31 -5.80 2.74 6.96
N SER A 32 -6.77 3.15 6.16
CA SER A 32 -7.91 3.96 6.58
C SER A 32 -9.14 3.66 5.72
N ASP A 33 -10.31 3.89 6.28
CA ASP A 33 -11.60 3.89 5.55
C ASP A 33 -11.78 5.13 4.65
N LYS A 34 -10.85 6.10 4.74
CA LYS A 34 -10.90 7.33 3.94
C LYS A 34 -10.30 7.09 2.54
N PRO A 35 -10.91 7.64 1.47
CA PRO A 35 -10.28 7.63 0.14
C PRO A 35 -8.93 8.37 0.13
N GLN A 36 -8.06 8.03 -0.82
CA GLN A 36 -6.73 8.62 -0.99
C GLN A 36 -5.80 8.38 0.23
N THR A 37 -5.94 7.24 0.90
CA THR A 37 -5.06 6.84 1.99
C THR A 37 -3.63 6.69 1.49
N THR A 38 -3.38 5.91 0.44
CA THR A 38 -2.07 5.81 -0.22
C THR A 38 -1.95 6.90 -1.27
N ARG A 39 -0.91 7.72 -1.18
CA ARG A 39 -0.60 8.80 -2.14
C ARG A 39 0.64 8.53 -2.97
N ASN A 40 1.60 7.85 -2.40
CA ASN A 40 2.86 7.50 -3.03
C ASN A 40 2.88 6.01 -3.40
N ARG A 41 3.73 5.66 -4.35
CA ARG A 41 4.08 4.28 -4.65
C ARG A 41 4.86 3.71 -3.46
N ILE A 42 4.47 2.55 -2.94
CA ILE A 42 5.17 1.87 -1.84
C ILE A 42 5.62 0.51 -2.34
N VAL A 43 6.91 0.22 -2.19
CA VAL A 43 7.48 -1.09 -2.51
C VAL A 43 7.55 -1.94 -1.24
N GLY A 44 7.10 -3.19 -1.35
CA GLY A 44 7.21 -4.20 -0.31
C GLY A 44 7.75 -5.51 -0.89
N VAL A 45 8.79 -6.06 -0.30
CA VAL A 45 9.44 -7.29 -0.77
C VAL A 45 9.00 -8.47 0.08
N LYS A 46 8.59 -9.56 -0.58
CA LYS A 46 8.18 -10.82 0.03
C LYS A 46 9.05 -11.96 -0.49
N GLN A 47 9.74 -12.64 0.41
CA GLN A 47 10.34 -13.94 0.12
C GLN A 47 9.25 -15.01 0.22
N VAL A 48 9.07 -15.77 -0.84
CA VAL A 48 8.13 -16.90 -0.86
C VAL A 48 8.93 -18.17 -0.59
N VAL A 49 8.63 -18.81 0.52
CA VAL A 49 9.28 -20.05 0.95
C VAL A 49 8.36 -21.24 0.74
N ARG A 50 8.93 -22.42 0.54
CA ARG A 50 8.13 -23.65 0.47
C ARG A 50 7.53 -23.94 1.84
N PRO A 51 6.22 -24.21 1.95
CA PRO A 51 5.62 -24.59 3.23
C PRO A 51 6.33 -25.83 3.78
N SER A 52 6.82 -25.75 5.02
CA SER A 52 7.44 -26.88 5.73
C SER A 52 6.40 -28.00 5.86
N GLY A 53 6.58 -29.11 5.14
CA GLY A 53 5.67 -30.27 5.23
C GLY A 53 5.19 -30.86 3.90
N HIS A 54 5.45 -30.24 2.75
CA HIS A 54 5.20 -30.86 1.47
C HIS A 54 6.48 -31.54 0.99
N GLN A 55 6.57 -32.88 1.18
CA GLN A 55 7.58 -33.71 0.55
C GLN A 55 7.38 -33.60 -0.98
N ALA A 56 8.36 -33.05 -1.66
CA ALA A 56 8.41 -33.11 -3.11
C ALA A 56 8.62 -34.58 -3.52
N ILE A 57 7.57 -35.22 -4.03
CA ILE A 57 7.70 -36.52 -4.69
C ILE A 57 8.29 -36.21 -6.08
N GLY A 58 9.59 -36.42 -6.23
CA GLY A 58 10.26 -36.38 -7.53
C GLY A 58 9.71 -37.45 -8.47
N PRO A 59 9.83 -37.31 -9.81
CA PRO A 59 9.37 -38.28 -10.79
C PRO A 59 9.98 -39.68 -10.66
N SER A 60 11.03 -39.86 -9.85
CA SER A 60 11.71 -41.15 -9.57
C SER A 60 11.31 -41.83 -8.26
N GLY A 61 10.39 -41.24 -7.47
CA GLY A 61 9.95 -41.86 -6.20
C GLY A 61 10.96 -41.80 -5.06
N ASP A 62 12.10 -41.15 -5.23
CA ASP A 62 13.13 -41.02 -4.20
C ASP A 62 12.81 -39.85 -3.28
N GLN A 63 12.78 -40.12 -1.96
CA GLN A 63 12.66 -39.11 -0.93
C GLN A 63 13.96 -38.34 -0.81
N ALA A 64 14.04 -37.16 -1.40
CA ALA A 64 15.16 -36.26 -1.11
C ALA A 64 14.94 -35.65 0.29
N ILE A 65 15.57 -36.21 1.30
CA ILE A 65 15.71 -35.60 2.62
C ILE A 65 16.78 -34.52 2.47
N GLY A 66 16.32 -33.26 2.22
CA GLY A 66 17.18 -32.09 2.36
C GLY A 66 17.58 -31.90 3.83
N PRO A 67 18.72 -31.23 4.11
CA PRO A 67 19.17 -30.99 5.49
C PRO A 67 18.08 -30.22 6.25
N SER A 68 17.71 -30.78 7.37
CA SER A 68 16.64 -30.36 8.28
C SER A 68 16.68 -28.85 8.60
N GLY A 69 15.62 -28.14 8.32
CA GLY A 69 15.23 -26.93 9.03
C GLY A 69 15.45 -25.58 8.33
N GLN A 70 15.98 -25.52 7.09
CA GLN A 70 16.02 -24.27 6.34
C GLN A 70 14.88 -24.23 5.31
N GLU A 71 14.04 -23.22 5.41
CA GLU A 71 13.02 -22.92 4.42
C GLU A 71 13.71 -22.46 3.13
N GLU A 72 13.67 -23.28 2.08
CA GLU A 72 14.26 -22.90 0.79
C GLU A 72 13.35 -21.88 0.09
N PRO A 73 13.85 -20.69 -0.27
CA PRO A 73 13.07 -19.72 -1.03
C PRO A 73 12.77 -20.26 -2.43
N ILE A 74 11.48 -20.30 -2.76
CA ILE A 74 10.99 -20.72 -4.09
C ILE A 74 10.76 -19.52 -5.01
N GLY A 75 10.67 -18.32 -4.47
CA GLY A 75 10.49 -17.09 -5.23
C GLY A 75 10.60 -15.83 -4.41
N GLN A 76 10.66 -14.70 -5.11
CA GLN A 76 10.59 -13.37 -4.54
C GLN A 76 9.54 -12.55 -5.29
N ILE A 77 8.58 -11.98 -4.57
CA ILE A 77 7.58 -11.07 -5.14
C ILE A 77 7.86 -9.66 -4.61
N VAL A 78 8.08 -8.74 -5.52
CA VAL A 78 8.20 -7.31 -5.21
C VAL A 78 6.85 -6.65 -5.46
N PHE A 79 6.11 -6.42 -4.41
CA PHE A 79 4.83 -5.71 -4.49
C PHE A 79 5.02 -4.22 -4.61
N VAL A 80 4.23 -3.61 -5.48
CA VAL A 80 4.18 -2.16 -5.67
C VAL A 80 2.76 -1.71 -5.39
N ASP A 81 2.50 -1.19 -4.17
CA ASP A 81 1.21 -0.57 -3.85
C ASP A 81 1.12 0.79 -4.55
N THR A 82 0.03 0.99 -5.27
CA THR A 82 -0.20 2.22 -6.02
C THR A 82 -1.31 3.05 -5.38
N PRO A 83 -1.27 4.39 -5.56
CA PRO A 83 -2.40 5.23 -5.22
C PRO A 83 -3.70 4.72 -5.85
N GLY A 84 -4.81 4.90 -5.14
CA GLY A 84 -6.12 4.50 -5.66
C GLY A 84 -6.49 5.26 -6.93
N ILE A 85 -6.86 4.52 -7.98
CA ILE A 85 -7.24 5.10 -9.27
C ILE A 85 -8.69 5.58 -9.21
N HIS A 86 -8.88 6.87 -9.44
CA HIS A 86 -10.18 7.52 -9.57
C HIS A 86 -10.08 8.73 -10.51
N LYS A 87 -11.21 9.25 -10.97
CA LYS A 87 -11.22 10.44 -11.82
C LYS A 87 -10.59 11.64 -11.06
N PRO A 88 -9.51 12.24 -11.58
CA PRO A 88 -8.77 13.26 -10.85
C PRO A 88 -9.53 14.60 -10.80
N LEU A 89 -9.46 15.28 -9.64
CA LEU A 89 -10.06 16.59 -9.42
C LEU A 89 -9.03 17.72 -9.19
N HIS A 90 -7.82 17.36 -8.71
CA HIS A 90 -6.74 18.28 -8.36
C HIS A 90 -5.43 17.79 -8.94
N ARG A 91 -4.39 18.63 -9.02
CA ARG A 91 -3.05 18.23 -9.50
C ARG A 91 -2.47 17.08 -8.68
N LEU A 92 -2.65 17.10 -7.37
CA LEU A 92 -2.29 15.97 -6.51
C LEU A 92 -2.88 14.66 -7.05
N ASN A 93 -4.19 14.65 -7.36
CA ASN A 93 -4.87 13.45 -7.84
C ASN A 93 -4.39 13.03 -9.24
N VAL A 94 -4.08 13.99 -10.11
CA VAL A 94 -3.48 13.71 -11.43
C VAL A 94 -2.15 12.99 -11.26
N ARG A 95 -1.25 13.50 -10.40
CA ARG A 95 0.05 12.86 -10.13
C ARG A 95 -0.10 11.46 -9.53
N MET A 96 -1.07 11.26 -8.63
CA MET A 96 -1.36 9.94 -8.06
C MET A 96 -1.80 8.93 -9.14
N VAL A 97 -2.69 9.33 -10.05
CA VAL A 97 -3.14 8.47 -11.15
C VAL A 97 -2.01 8.21 -12.15
N ASP A 98 -1.23 9.23 -12.49
CA ASP A 98 -0.07 9.10 -13.37
C ASP A 98 0.96 8.12 -12.79
N ALA A 99 1.27 8.22 -11.50
CA ALA A 99 2.19 7.31 -10.81
C ALA A 99 1.70 5.85 -10.86
N ALA A 100 0.37 5.64 -10.73
CA ALA A 100 -0.20 4.30 -10.87
C ALA A 100 -0.10 3.77 -12.31
N ILE A 101 -0.37 4.61 -13.32
CA ILE A 101 -0.29 4.22 -14.74
C ILE A 101 1.16 3.92 -15.15
N ASP A 102 2.12 4.74 -14.71
CA ASP A 102 3.54 4.55 -15.05
C ASP A 102 4.04 3.19 -14.56
N THR A 103 3.52 2.71 -13.44
CA THR A 103 3.86 1.39 -12.89
C THR A 103 3.47 0.23 -13.82
N PHE A 104 2.42 0.38 -14.67
CA PHE A 104 1.93 -0.72 -15.52
C PHE A 104 2.95 -1.25 -16.53
N GLY A 105 3.85 -0.37 -17.01
CA GLY A 105 4.90 -0.76 -17.95
C GLY A 105 6.21 -1.24 -17.29
N GLU A 106 6.27 -1.16 -15.97
CA GLU A 106 7.48 -1.48 -15.19
C GLU A 106 7.36 -2.81 -14.43
N VAL A 107 6.17 -3.43 -14.42
CA VAL A 107 5.88 -4.64 -13.65
C VAL A 107 5.60 -5.84 -14.53
N ASP A 108 5.81 -7.03 -13.97
CA ASP A 108 5.57 -8.31 -14.65
C ASP A 108 4.11 -8.75 -14.56
N VAL A 109 3.39 -8.33 -13.50
CA VAL A 109 1.96 -8.66 -13.27
C VAL A 109 1.24 -7.45 -12.69
N ILE A 110 0.00 -7.23 -13.12
CA ILE A 110 -0.93 -6.26 -12.53
C ILE A 110 -2.01 -7.02 -11.75
N ALA A 111 -1.99 -6.90 -10.42
CA ALA A 111 -3.04 -7.40 -9.54
C ALA A 111 -4.13 -6.32 -9.38
N VAL A 112 -5.26 -6.51 -10.04
CA VAL A 112 -6.39 -5.55 -10.01
C VAL A 112 -7.30 -5.89 -8.85
N VAL A 113 -7.25 -5.06 -7.80
CA VAL A 113 -7.99 -5.27 -6.56
C VAL A 113 -9.34 -4.55 -6.63
N ILE A 114 -10.43 -5.34 -6.56
CA ILE A 114 -11.82 -4.86 -6.57
C ILE A 114 -12.50 -5.25 -5.26
N ASP A 115 -13.33 -4.37 -4.73
CA ASP A 115 -14.13 -4.59 -3.54
C ASP A 115 -15.36 -5.43 -3.89
N ALA A 116 -15.44 -6.67 -3.38
CA ALA A 116 -16.57 -7.57 -3.62
C ALA A 116 -17.86 -7.10 -2.96
N SER A 117 -17.78 -6.28 -1.92
CA SER A 117 -18.94 -5.81 -1.14
C SER A 117 -19.67 -4.62 -1.79
N GLU A 118 -19.04 -3.95 -2.76
CA GLU A 118 -19.64 -2.88 -3.54
C GLU A 118 -20.17 -3.39 -4.89
N GLU A 119 -21.23 -2.78 -5.42
CA GLU A 119 -21.64 -3.03 -6.79
C GLU A 119 -20.66 -2.40 -7.76
N SER A 120 -20.39 -3.10 -8.89
CA SER A 120 -19.52 -2.58 -9.94
C SER A 120 -20.11 -1.29 -10.51
N GLY A 121 -19.33 -0.21 -10.41
CA GLY A 121 -19.76 1.12 -10.82
C GLY A 121 -18.86 1.76 -11.89
N GLY A 122 -19.18 2.99 -12.25
CA GLY A 122 -18.39 3.75 -13.24
C GLY A 122 -16.91 3.91 -12.88
N GLY A 123 -16.56 3.84 -11.58
CA GLY A 123 -15.18 3.87 -11.12
C GLY A 123 -14.41 2.58 -11.44
N ASP A 124 -15.07 1.42 -11.29
CA ASP A 124 -14.47 0.13 -11.65
C ASP A 124 -14.33 0.02 -13.17
N ARG A 125 -15.33 0.48 -13.92
CA ARG A 125 -15.25 0.49 -15.38
C ARG A 125 -14.08 1.37 -15.87
N PHE A 126 -13.90 2.56 -15.29
CA PHE A 126 -12.75 3.41 -15.61
C PHE A 126 -11.41 2.72 -15.33
N LEU A 127 -11.29 2.04 -14.18
CA LEU A 127 -10.11 1.26 -13.83
C LEU A 127 -9.87 0.13 -14.83
N LEU A 128 -10.90 -0.68 -15.13
CA LEU A 128 -10.82 -1.81 -16.05
C LEU A 128 -10.41 -1.37 -17.47
N ASP A 129 -11.01 -0.30 -17.99
CA ASP A 129 -10.65 0.28 -19.28
C ASP A 129 -9.20 0.79 -19.32
N LEU A 130 -8.70 1.27 -18.19
CA LEU A 130 -7.33 1.75 -18.07
C LEU A 130 -6.32 0.60 -18.09
N VAL A 131 -6.53 -0.44 -17.26
CA VAL A 131 -5.62 -1.59 -17.19
C VAL A 131 -5.71 -2.49 -18.44
N ALA A 132 -6.85 -2.49 -19.14
CA ALA A 132 -7.02 -3.22 -20.39
C ALA A 132 -6.08 -2.75 -21.53
N ARG A 133 -5.57 -1.53 -21.42
CA ARG A 133 -4.60 -0.96 -22.39
C ARG A 133 -3.18 -1.48 -22.20
N SER A 134 -2.86 -2.06 -21.04
CA SER A 134 -1.58 -2.69 -20.78
C SER A 134 -1.49 -4.06 -21.42
N LYS A 135 -0.30 -4.43 -21.89
CA LYS A 135 0.02 -5.79 -22.36
C LYS A 135 0.47 -6.71 -21.23
N THR A 136 0.72 -6.16 -20.03
CA THR A 136 1.15 -6.88 -18.84
C THR A 136 0.05 -7.83 -18.39
N PRO A 137 0.34 -9.09 -18.04
CA PRO A 137 -0.61 -10.04 -17.48
C PRO A 137 -1.38 -9.43 -16.30
N ARG A 138 -2.71 -9.67 -16.26
CA ARG A 138 -3.60 -9.11 -15.25
C ARG A 138 -4.28 -10.22 -14.46
N VAL A 139 -4.18 -10.14 -13.13
CA VAL A 139 -4.88 -11.02 -12.19
C VAL A 139 -5.95 -10.21 -11.48
N LEU A 140 -7.20 -10.67 -11.51
CA LEU A 140 -8.27 -10.07 -10.72
C LEU A 140 -8.19 -10.56 -9.28
N VAL A 141 -8.17 -9.63 -8.34
CA VAL A 141 -8.24 -9.89 -6.89
C VAL A 141 -9.57 -9.36 -6.38
N LEU A 142 -10.55 -10.25 -6.20
CA LEU A 142 -11.85 -9.90 -5.66
C LEU A 142 -11.78 -9.92 -4.13
N ASN A 143 -11.53 -8.74 -3.54
CA ASN A 143 -11.23 -8.58 -2.11
C ASN A 143 -12.49 -8.33 -1.27
N LYS A 144 -12.37 -8.48 0.05
CA LYS A 144 -13.41 -8.30 1.08
C LYS A 144 -14.52 -9.33 1.00
N VAL A 145 -14.19 -10.56 0.61
CA VAL A 145 -15.18 -11.66 0.57
C VAL A 145 -15.79 -11.98 1.94
N ASP A 146 -15.12 -11.58 3.02
CA ASP A 146 -15.61 -11.65 4.39
C ASP A 146 -16.86 -10.78 4.65
N LEU A 147 -17.16 -9.81 3.78
CA LEU A 147 -18.31 -8.92 3.89
C LEU A 147 -19.50 -9.36 3.04
N ILE A 148 -19.38 -10.41 2.23
CA ILE A 148 -20.43 -10.88 1.34
C ILE A 148 -20.82 -12.34 1.64
N GLN A 149 -22.06 -12.70 1.29
CA GLN A 149 -22.50 -14.10 1.35
C GLN A 149 -21.89 -14.89 0.19
N LYS A 150 -21.55 -16.17 0.43
CA LYS A 150 -20.96 -17.06 -0.60
C LYS A 150 -21.81 -17.18 -1.88
N GLN A 151 -23.11 -17.03 -1.77
CA GLN A 151 -24.04 -17.06 -2.90
C GLN A 151 -23.84 -15.88 -3.89
N VAL A 152 -23.32 -14.75 -3.39
CA VAL A 152 -23.05 -13.54 -4.19
C VAL A 152 -21.70 -13.62 -4.90
N LEU A 153 -20.76 -14.44 -4.38
CA LEU A 153 -19.40 -14.52 -4.88
C LEU A 153 -19.33 -15.05 -6.32
N LEU A 154 -20.05 -16.14 -6.62
CA LEU A 154 -20.00 -16.75 -7.95
C LEU A 154 -20.53 -15.82 -9.05
N PRO A 155 -21.70 -15.17 -8.91
CA PRO A 155 -22.15 -14.14 -9.86
C PRO A 155 -21.13 -13.02 -10.08
N ARG A 156 -20.44 -12.58 -9.01
CA ARG A 156 -19.39 -11.57 -9.11
C ARG A 156 -18.20 -12.03 -9.94
N LEU A 157 -17.75 -13.26 -9.77
CA LEU A 157 -16.65 -13.82 -10.57
C LEU A 157 -17.03 -13.91 -12.05
N VAL A 158 -18.25 -14.36 -12.35
CA VAL A 158 -18.77 -14.45 -13.73
C VAL A 158 -18.85 -13.07 -14.40
N GLU A 159 -19.17 -12.01 -13.65
CA GLU A 159 -19.17 -10.63 -14.15
C GLU A 159 -17.83 -10.24 -14.79
N PHE A 160 -16.70 -10.66 -14.18
CA PHE A 160 -15.37 -10.30 -14.63
C PHE A 160 -14.70 -11.32 -15.57
N GLU A 161 -15.31 -12.47 -15.81
CA GLU A 161 -14.74 -13.53 -16.66
C GLU A 161 -14.42 -13.02 -18.08
N LYS A 162 -15.26 -12.12 -18.61
CA LYS A 162 -15.10 -11.56 -19.97
C LYS A 162 -14.10 -10.40 -20.09
N GLU A 163 -13.55 -9.93 -18.97
CA GLU A 163 -12.64 -8.78 -18.96
C GLU A 163 -11.17 -9.14 -19.32
N GLY A 164 -10.91 -10.42 -19.64
CA GLY A 164 -9.61 -10.88 -20.14
C GLY A 164 -8.51 -10.91 -19.07
N PHE A 165 -8.86 -11.26 -17.84
CA PHE A 165 -7.91 -11.58 -16.78
C PHE A 165 -7.31 -12.97 -16.99
N ALA A 166 -6.01 -13.12 -16.64
CA ALA A 166 -5.34 -14.42 -16.67
C ALA A 166 -5.87 -15.35 -15.57
N ASP A 167 -6.14 -14.79 -14.39
CA ASP A 167 -6.72 -15.47 -13.25
C ASP A 167 -7.67 -14.57 -12.47
N LEU A 168 -8.61 -15.19 -11.72
CA LEU A 168 -9.53 -14.52 -10.80
C LEU A 168 -9.41 -15.18 -9.42
N VAL A 169 -9.04 -14.39 -8.40
CA VAL A 169 -8.81 -14.91 -7.05
C VAL A 169 -9.65 -14.13 -6.03
N PRO A 170 -10.67 -14.75 -5.43
CA PRO A 170 -11.42 -14.14 -4.34
C PRO A 170 -10.64 -14.25 -3.03
N ILE A 171 -10.52 -13.15 -2.28
CA ILE A 171 -9.77 -13.09 -1.02
C ILE A 171 -10.44 -12.21 0.03
N SER A 172 -10.01 -12.36 1.28
CA SER A 172 -10.11 -11.30 2.28
C SER A 172 -8.72 -10.90 2.76
N ALA A 173 -8.26 -9.72 2.36
CA ALA A 173 -6.99 -9.16 2.84
C ALA A 173 -7.01 -8.88 4.36
N LYS A 174 -8.19 -8.74 4.96
CA LYS A 174 -8.37 -8.48 6.40
C LYS A 174 -8.21 -9.75 7.24
N THR A 175 -8.78 -10.85 6.79
CA THR A 175 -8.77 -12.14 7.53
C THR A 175 -7.66 -13.06 7.08
N GLY A 176 -7.05 -12.82 5.92
CA GLY A 176 -6.09 -13.70 5.27
C GLY A 176 -6.74 -14.80 4.42
N GLU A 177 -8.06 -14.86 4.34
CA GLU A 177 -8.74 -15.89 3.57
C GLU A 177 -8.26 -15.89 2.12
N ASN A 178 -7.78 -17.04 1.67
CA ASN A 178 -7.32 -17.34 0.31
C ASN A 178 -6.14 -16.45 -0.19
N VAL A 179 -5.43 -15.73 0.68
CA VAL A 179 -4.28 -14.90 0.31
C VAL A 179 -3.09 -15.76 -0.11
N ASP A 180 -2.88 -16.93 0.52
CA ASP A 180 -1.82 -17.88 0.12
C ASP A 180 -2.03 -18.38 -1.34
N ARG A 181 -3.29 -18.59 -1.74
CA ARG A 181 -3.61 -18.95 -3.12
C ARG A 181 -3.29 -17.80 -4.09
N LEU A 182 -3.61 -16.56 -3.71
CA LEU A 182 -3.24 -15.38 -4.49
C LEU A 182 -1.73 -15.30 -4.67
N GLU A 183 -0.94 -15.51 -3.60
CA GLU A 183 0.52 -15.49 -3.65
C GLU A 183 1.05 -16.52 -4.67
N GLN A 184 0.54 -17.76 -4.63
CA GLN A 184 0.91 -18.81 -5.60
C GLN A 184 0.56 -18.45 -7.04
N VAL A 185 -0.63 -17.88 -7.28
CA VAL A 185 -1.06 -17.44 -8.61
C VAL A 185 -0.15 -16.32 -9.12
N LEU A 186 0.11 -15.30 -8.31
CA LEU A 186 1.01 -14.21 -8.69
C LEU A 186 2.41 -14.73 -9.00
N LEU A 187 2.96 -15.59 -8.14
CA LEU A 187 4.28 -16.20 -8.35
C LEU A 187 4.36 -17.00 -9.65
N SER A 188 3.29 -17.70 -10.03
CA SER A 188 3.25 -18.51 -11.27
C SER A 188 3.40 -17.67 -12.55
N HIS A 189 2.96 -16.41 -12.50
CA HIS A 189 3.05 -15.46 -13.63
C HIS A 189 4.38 -14.70 -13.71
N LEU A 190 5.23 -14.79 -12.67
CA LEU A 190 6.53 -14.12 -12.66
C LEU A 190 7.55 -14.86 -13.54
N PRO A 191 8.53 -14.14 -14.10
CA PRO A 191 9.64 -14.75 -14.84
C PRO A 191 10.54 -15.59 -13.93
N ASP A 192 11.32 -16.49 -14.55
CA ASP A 192 12.44 -17.12 -13.88
C ASP A 192 13.63 -16.15 -13.83
N GLY A 193 14.24 -16.00 -12.67
CA GLY A 193 15.36 -15.08 -12.48
C GLY A 193 15.95 -15.14 -11.07
N ASP A 194 16.97 -14.31 -10.85
CA ASP A 194 17.58 -14.11 -9.54
C ASP A 194 16.72 -13.18 -8.67
N PRO A 195 16.85 -13.21 -7.33
CA PRO A 195 16.21 -12.26 -6.45
C PRO A 195 16.58 -10.81 -6.83
N LEU A 196 15.59 -9.93 -6.88
CA LEU A 196 15.80 -8.51 -7.19
C LEU A 196 16.35 -7.73 -5.99
N TYR A 197 16.10 -8.22 -4.78
CA TYR A 197 16.53 -7.62 -3.51
C TYR A 197 17.11 -8.67 -2.57
N PRO A 198 18.01 -8.28 -1.63
CA PRO A 198 18.48 -9.17 -0.56
C PRO A 198 17.35 -9.76 0.27
N ASP A 199 17.59 -10.89 0.94
CA ASP A 199 16.54 -11.63 1.66
C ASP A 199 15.94 -10.88 2.84
N ASP A 200 16.71 -10.00 3.47
CA ASP A 200 16.31 -9.15 4.59
C ASP A 200 15.73 -7.78 4.17
N TYR A 201 15.65 -7.52 2.86
CA TYR A 201 15.15 -6.26 2.35
C TYR A 201 13.62 -6.23 2.33
N LEU A 202 13.02 -5.23 2.95
CA LEU A 202 11.57 -5.09 3.07
C LEU A 202 10.98 -4.02 2.15
N THR A 203 11.65 -2.88 2.03
CA THR A 203 11.09 -1.70 1.33
C THR A 203 12.18 -0.70 0.96
N ASP A 204 11.96 0.05 -0.10
CA ASP A 204 12.83 1.15 -0.55
C ASP A 204 12.46 2.52 0.06
N GLN A 205 11.42 2.55 0.90
CA GLN A 205 10.96 3.81 1.46
C GLN A 205 11.85 4.29 2.61
N PRO A 206 12.25 5.58 2.61
CA PRO A 206 13.06 6.14 3.71
C PRO A 206 12.24 6.23 5.01
N GLU A 207 12.92 6.17 6.16
CA GLU A 207 12.29 6.28 7.49
C GLU A 207 11.38 7.52 7.62
N ARG A 208 11.81 8.65 7.07
CA ARG A 208 11.01 9.89 7.08
C ARG A 208 9.65 9.74 6.41
N PHE A 209 9.55 8.88 5.39
CA PHE A 209 8.30 8.58 4.74
C PHE A 209 7.34 7.88 5.71
N PHE A 210 7.81 6.84 6.43
CA PHE A 210 6.99 6.13 7.41
C PHE A 210 6.54 7.03 8.55
N VAL A 211 7.43 7.90 9.05
CA VAL A 211 7.08 8.88 10.09
C VAL A 211 5.94 9.78 9.62
N ALA A 212 6.06 10.35 8.42
CA ALA A 212 5.04 11.23 7.87
C ALA A 212 3.70 10.49 7.67
N GLU A 213 3.74 9.26 7.13
CA GLU A 213 2.55 8.47 6.86
C GLU A 213 1.87 7.99 8.16
N LEU A 214 2.60 7.51 9.17
CA LEU A 214 2.03 7.10 10.45
C LEU A 214 1.35 8.28 11.19
N ILE A 215 1.93 9.47 11.13
CA ILE A 215 1.28 10.69 11.64
C ILE A 215 0.02 11.01 10.82
N ARG A 216 0.11 10.92 9.48
CA ARG A 216 -1.04 11.18 8.59
C ARG A 216 -2.16 10.18 8.81
N GLU A 217 -1.86 8.91 9.09
CA GLU A 217 -2.86 7.90 9.46
C GLU A 217 -3.66 8.35 10.69
N GLN A 218 -2.99 8.86 11.73
CA GLN A 218 -3.68 9.36 12.92
C GLN A 218 -4.55 10.59 12.63
N VAL A 219 -4.09 11.46 11.74
CA VAL A 219 -4.94 12.57 11.25
C VAL A 219 -6.18 12.02 10.54
N LEU A 220 -6.03 11.04 9.62
CA LEU A 220 -7.14 10.41 8.92
C LEU A 220 -8.15 9.75 9.87
N GLN A 221 -7.68 9.06 10.89
CA GLN A 221 -8.53 8.35 11.85
C GLN A 221 -9.30 9.28 12.79
N GLN A 222 -8.67 10.40 13.20
CA GLN A 222 -9.22 11.29 14.21
C GLN A 222 -9.95 12.52 13.63
N THR A 223 -9.93 12.72 12.30
CA THR A 223 -10.62 13.80 11.63
C THR A 223 -11.70 13.31 10.66
N ARG A 224 -12.60 14.22 10.26
CA ARG A 224 -13.73 13.94 9.38
C ARG A 224 -13.81 14.93 8.23
N ASP A 225 -14.78 14.74 7.37
CA ASP A 225 -15.14 15.61 6.25
C ASP A 225 -13.96 15.80 5.26
N GLU A 226 -13.64 17.02 4.85
CA GLU A 226 -12.60 17.33 3.87
C GLU A 226 -11.17 17.38 4.45
N LEU A 227 -11.00 17.42 5.79
CA LEU A 227 -9.67 17.49 6.43
C LEU A 227 -8.72 16.36 6.01
N PRO A 228 -9.15 15.08 6.00
CA PRO A 228 -8.31 13.97 5.56
C PRO A 228 -7.66 14.18 4.19
N PHE A 229 -8.37 14.85 3.28
CA PHE A 229 -7.90 15.04 1.90
C PHE A 229 -7.03 16.28 1.71
N SER A 230 -7.13 17.25 2.63
CA SER A 230 -6.48 18.56 2.57
C SER A 230 -5.26 18.67 3.48
N THR A 231 -4.83 17.58 4.12
CA THR A 231 -3.67 17.54 5.00
C THR A 231 -2.48 16.83 4.38
N ALA A 232 -1.27 17.31 4.69
CA ALA A 232 -0.01 16.61 4.43
C ALA A 232 0.86 16.68 5.68
N VAL A 233 1.84 15.77 5.80
CA VAL A 233 2.80 15.78 6.90
C VAL A 233 4.20 15.92 6.32
N VAL A 234 4.98 16.83 6.86
CA VAL A 234 6.39 17.05 6.51
C VAL A 234 7.24 16.77 7.75
N VAL A 235 8.28 15.97 7.57
CA VAL A 235 9.31 15.78 8.61
C VAL A 235 10.36 16.87 8.43
N ASP A 236 10.26 17.92 9.23
CA ASP A 236 11.16 19.07 9.17
C ASP A 236 12.58 18.70 9.63
N LYS A 237 12.67 17.94 10.74
CA LYS A 237 13.93 17.47 11.30
C LYS A 237 13.77 16.06 11.87
N PHE A 238 14.80 15.25 11.69
CA PHE A 238 14.94 13.92 12.27
C PHE A 238 16.30 13.80 12.91
N GLU A 239 16.35 13.36 14.16
CA GLU A 239 17.55 13.00 14.88
C GLU A 239 17.51 11.51 15.17
N GLU A 240 18.57 10.82 14.75
CA GLU A 240 18.75 9.39 14.95
C GLU A 240 18.81 9.03 16.44
N GLN A 241 18.76 7.75 16.73
CA GLN A 241 18.75 7.23 18.08
C GLN A 241 19.98 7.69 18.87
N ASP A 242 19.74 8.39 19.98
CA ASP A 242 20.80 8.83 20.88
C ASP A 242 21.27 7.69 21.82
N ALA A 243 22.29 7.96 22.64
CA ALA A 243 22.83 7.00 23.61
C ALA A 243 21.81 6.51 24.65
N LYS A 244 20.65 7.16 24.77
CA LYS A 244 19.53 6.75 25.63
C LYS A 244 18.45 5.96 24.87
N GLY A 245 18.68 5.63 23.62
CA GLY A 245 17.76 4.88 22.78
C GLY A 245 16.57 5.73 22.31
N MET A 246 16.69 7.06 22.19
CA MET A 246 15.59 7.94 21.81
C MET A 246 15.81 8.56 20.44
N MET A 247 14.86 8.36 19.54
CA MET A 247 14.73 9.04 18.26
C MET A 247 13.90 10.32 18.41
N ARG A 248 14.21 11.40 17.68
CA ARG A 248 13.46 12.65 17.74
C ARG A 248 12.98 13.09 16.38
N PHE A 249 11.67 13.34 16.30
CA PHE A 249 11.01 13.81 15.09
C PHE A 249 10.31 15.13 15.33
N TYR A 250 10.59 16.10 14.46
CA TYR A 250 9.94 17.41 14.42
C TYR A 250 9.17 17.48 13.12
N CYS A 251 7.84 17.56 13.22
CA CYS A 251 6.97 17.41 12.07
C CYS A 251 5.93 18.52 11.98
N THR A 252 5.63 18.93 10.76
CA THR A 252 4.57 19.90 10.46
C THR A 252 3.41 19.20 9.74
N ILE A 253 2.21 19.31 10.31
CA ILE A 253 0.96 18.97 9.63
C ILE A 253 0.52 20.20 8.86
N LEU A 254 0.47 20.09 7.54
CA LEU A 254 0.00 21.14 6.66
C LEU A 254 -1.51 21.01 6.46
N VAL A 255 -2.21 22.15 6.49
CA VAL A 255 -3.61 22.26 6.10
C VAL A 255 -3.75 23.34 5.01
N GLU A 256 -4.83 23.32 4.28
CA GLU A 256 -5.02 24.20 3.13
C GLU A 256 -5.68 25.54 3.49
N ARG A 257 -6.47 25.58 4.59
CA ARG A 257 -7.25 26.77 4.98
C ARG A 257 -7.08 27.10 6.45
N GLU A 258 -7.12 28.38 6.77
CA GLU A 258 -7.06 28.87 8.17
C GLU A 258 -8.15 28.25 9.06
N THR A 259 -9.35 28.00 8.51
CA THR A 259 -10.46 27.36 9.23
C THR A 259 -10.20 25.91 9.63
N GLN A 260 -9.25 25.23 8.99
CA GLN A 260 -8.91 23.84 9.26
C GLN A 260 -7.92 23.71 10.43
N LYS A 261 -7.07 24.70 10.63
CA LYS A 261 -6.04 24.69 11.70
C LYS A 261 -6.64 24.54 13.12
N PRO A 262 -7.69 25.31 13.52
CA PRO A 262 -8.31 25.12 14.82
C PRO A 262 -8.88 23.72 15.05
N ILE A 263 -9.38 23.05 14.00
CA ILE A 263 -9.93 21.69 14.10
C ILE A 263 -8.82 20.70 14.46
N LEU A 264 -7.65 20.80 13.80
CA LEU A 264 -6.49 19.92 14.09
C LEU A 264 -5.81 20.25 15.42
N VAL A 265 -5.81 21.50 15.82
CA VAL A 265 -5.27 21.88 17.14
C VAL A 265 -6.22 21.42 18.24
N GLY A 266 -7.53 21.63 18.05
CA GLY A 266 -8.55 21.33 19.03
C GLY A 266 -8.57 22.31 20.21
N LYS A 267 -9.58 22.20 21.09
CA LYS A 267 -9.70 23.06 22.28
C LYS A 267 -8.47 22.84 23.19
N ALA A 268 -7.75 23.91 23.47
CA ALA A 268 -6.51 23.90 24.28
C ALA A 268 -5.47 22.84 23.81
N GLY A 269 -5.38 22.60 22.50
CA GLY A 269 -4.41 21.64 21.95
C GLY A 269 -4.82 20.16 22.08
N SER A 270 -6.04 19.85 22.45
CA SER A 270 -6.48 18.48 22.74
C SER A 270 -6.37 17.54 21.55
N MET A 271 -6.74 17.99 20.34
CA MET A 271 -6.71 17.15 19.15
C MET A 271 -5.28 16.83 18.70
N ILE A 272 -4.42 17.84 18.58
CA ILE A 272 -3.00 17.63 18.19
C ILE A 272 -2.26 16.77 19.21
N LYS A 273 -2.60 16.89 20.51
CA LYS A 273 -2.06 16.03 21.56
C LYS A 273 -2.52 14.58 21.40
N ALA A 274 -3.79 14.37 21.06
CA ALA A 274 -4.33 13.02 20.81
C ALA A 274 -3.68 12.37 19.58
N ILE A 275 -3.58 13.10 18.47
CA ILE A 275 -2.87 12.68 17.25
C ILE A 275 -1.41 12.34 17.57
N GLY A 276 -0.69 13.23 18.24
CA GLY A 276 0.72 13.04 18.61
C GLY A 276 0.94 11.83 19.54
N THR A 277 0.04 11.63 20.50
CA THR A 277 0.13 10.47 21.42
C THR A 277 -0.09 9.16 20.68
N ALA A 278 -1.07 9.09 19.79
CA ALA A 278 -1.35 7.88 19.00
C ALA A 278 -0.23 7.62 17.97
N ALA A 279 0.20 8.65 17.25
CA ALA A 279 1.30 8.54 16.30
C ALA A 279 2.61 8.09 16.96
N ARG A 280 2.95 8.65 18.13
CA ARG A 280 4.14 8.25 18.87
C ARG A 280 4.14 6.76 19.22
N LYS A 281 3.02 6.21 19.69
CA LYS A 281 2.91 4.78 20.00
C LYS A 281 3.15 3.90 18.76
N GLU A 282 2.61 4.29 17.62
CA GLU A 282 2.83 3.56 16.36
C GLU A 282 4.28 3.66 15.90
N LEU A 283 4.92 4.83 16.04
CA LEU A 283 6.33 5.04 15.72
C LEU A 283 7.25 4.23 16.64
N GLU A 284 6.98 4.22 17.95
CA GLU A 284 7.73 3.42 18.93
C GLU A 284 7.66 1.93 18.61
N LYS A 285 6.48 1.45 18.17
CA LYS A 285 6.30 0.06 17.73
C LYS A 285 7.03 -0.23 16.41
N PHE A 286 6.99 0.72 15.46
CA PHE A 286 7.58 0.56 14.13
C PHE A 286 9.11 0.52 14.18
N PHE A 287 9.72 1.42 14.97
CA PHE A 287 11.18 1.54 15.08
C PHE A 287 11.79 0.70 16.20
N ASP A 288 10.96 0.04 17.02
CA ASP A 288 11.39 -0.64 18.25
C ASP A 288 12.30 0.26 19.14
N ALA A 289 11.94 1.54 19.25
CA ALA A 289 12.73 2.58 19.89
C ALA A 289 11.84 3.59 20.64
N ARG A 290 12.40 4.28 21.63
CA ARG A 290 11.69 5.39 22.28
C ARG A 290 11.63 6.58 21.33
N VAL A 291 10.45 7.23 21.24
CA VAL A 291 10.23 8.35 20.31
C VAL A 291 9.81 9.62 21.04
N PHE A 292 10.53 10.70 20.77
CA PHE A 292 10.07 12.07 21.00
C PHE A 292 9.48 12.61 19.71
N LEU A 293 8.23 13.06 19.77
CA LEU A 293 7.49 13.59 18.63
C LEU A 293 7.01 15.01 18.94
N ASP A 294 7.48 15.99 18.18
CA ASP A 294 6.99 17.37 18.19
C ASP A 294 6.17 17.65 16.94
N LEU A 295 4.92 18.10 17.12
CA LEU A 295 3.97 18.34 16.04
C LEU A 295 3.51 19.79 16.00
N HIS A 296 3.62 20.40 14.82
CA HIS A 296 3.10 21.73 14.53
C HIS A 296 2.02 21.66 13.44
N VAL A 297 1.08 22.61 13.45
CA VAL A 297 0.09 22.77 12.37
C VAL A 297 0.34 24.11 11.68
N LYS A 298 0.57 24.06 10.37
CA LYS A 298 0.76 25.24 9.52
C LYS A 298 -0.26 25.27 8.39
N VAL A 299 -0.73 26.47 8.06
CA VAL A 299 -1.58 26.68 6.87
C VAL A 299 -0.67 26.95 5.68
N ARG A 300 -0.94 26.24 4.59
CA ARG A 300 -0.31 26.46 3.27
C ARG A 300 -1.37 26.36 2.20
N GLU A 301 -1.90 27.52 1.82
CA GLU A 301 -2.95 27.60 0.81
C GLU A 301 -2.50 27.01 -0.52
N GLY A 302 -3.39 26.29 -1.17
CA GLY A 302 -3.17 25.72 -2.51
C GLY A 302 -2.03 24.70 -2.61
N TRP A 303 -1.55 24.12 -1.51
CA TRP A 303 -0.42 23.18 -1.53
C TRP A 303 -0.65 21.97 -2.46
N ARG A 304 -1.91 21.57 -2.68
CA ARG A 304 -2.25 20.47 -3.59
C ARG A 304 -2.06 20.80 -5.07
N GLU A 305 -1.90 22.08 -5.40
CA GLU A 305 -1.63 22.60 -6.75
C GLU A 305 -0.16 23.06 -6.92
N ASP A 306 0.59 23.16 -5.82
CA ASP A 306 2.00 23.60 -5.80
C ASP A 306 2.94 22.45 -6.19
N GLU A 307 3.51 22.52 -7.39
CA GLU A 307 4.37 21.45 -7.93
C GLU A 307 5.60 21.19 -7.06
N ARG A 308 6.24 22.23 -6.51
CA ARG A 308 7.42 22.07 -5.64
C ARG A 308 7.07 21.37 -4.34
N MET A 309 5.89 21.70 -3.81
CA MET A 309 5.39 21.05 -2.61
C MET A 309 5.10 19.58 -2.86
N LEU A 310 4.42 19.26 -3.98
CA LEU A 310 4.13 17.88 -4.35
C LEU A 310 5.42 17.06 -4.58
N ASP A 311 6.45 17.67 -5.19
CA ASP A 311 7.76 17.03 -5.35
C ASP A 311 8.40 16.73 -3.97
N SER A 312 8.33 17.68 -3.03
CA SER A 312 8.86 17.49 -1.65
C SER A 312 8.12 16.42 -0.84
N LEU A 313 6.87 16.12 -1.21
CA LEU A 313 6.06 15.06 -0.62
C LEU A 313 6.28 13.70 -1.32
N GLY A 314 7.26 13.58 -2.20
CA GLY A 314 7.56 12.35 -2.92
C GLY A 314 6.61 12.05 -4.08
N LEU A 315 5.94 13.06 -4.61
CA LEU A 315 5.02 12.97 -5.76
C LEU A 315 5.59 13.74 -6.96
N PRO A 316 6.69 13.29 -7.58
CA PRO A 316 7.32 14.02 -8.68
C PRO A 316 6.37 14.11 -9.88
N SER A 317 6.47 15.22 -10.63
CA SER A 317 5.77 15.34 -11.91
C SER A 317 6.43 14.44 -12.96
N LYS A 318 5.64 13.93 -13.92
CA LYS A 318 6.24 13.37 -15.14
C LYS A 318 7.17 14.41 -15.75
N LYS A 319 8.45 14.10 -15.87
CA LYS A 319 9.30 14.86 -16.78
C LYS A 319 8.66 14.71 -18.17
N ARG A 320 8.11 15.80 -18.72
CA ARG A 320 7.70 15.83 -20.12
C ARG A 320 8.93 15.44 -20.93
N ARG A 321 8.91 14.22 -21.51
CA ARG A 321 9.87 13.79 -22.52
C ARG A 321 9.52 14.47 -23.84
#